data_d2d43615c3864d3566b50cd6653090ee
#
_entry.id   d2d43615c3864d3566b50cd6653090ee
#
_cell.length_a   1.000
_cell.length_b   1.000
_cell.length_c   1.000
_cell.angle_alpha   90.00
_cell.angle_beta   90.00
_cell.angle_gamma   90.00
#
_symmetry.space_group_name_H-M   'P 1'
#
loop_
_entity.id
_entity.type
_entity.pdbx_description
1 polymer ?
#
loop_
_entity_poly.entity_id
_entity_poly.type
_entity_poly.pdbx_seq_one_letter_code
_entity_poly.pdbx_strand_id
1 'polypeptide(L)'
;TVFFHDLEEKLEYLVEEGYYEGHILDKYSPEFVKSAFKAAYAHKFRFETFLGAFKYYTSYTLKTFDGKRYLERFEDRVTMVALTLADGDEQLALDLVDEMMSGRFQPATPTFLNEGKAQRGEPVSCFLVRIEDNMESIARGINSALQLSKRGGGVALLLSNLREMGAPIKRIENQSSGVIPVMKLLEDSFSYANQLGARQGAGAVYLHAHHPDIMRFLDTKRENADEKIRIKTLSLGVVIPDITFELARKNEDMYLFSPYDVERVYGVPFSEISVTEKYHEMVDDGRIHKRKINARRFFQTIAEIQFESGYPYIVFEDTVNKANPIKGRITMSNLCSEILQVSEASTYNDDLSYSHVGKDISCNLGSLNIAKTMDSPDFSKTIEMAIRGLTAVSDLSDIGSVPSIARGNAMSHAIGLGQMNLHGYLAREHVHYGSEEALDFTNMYFMTVLFEAIKASCKIARERGETFEGFEESKYASGEFFRKYIDEEWAPTTDKCRELLAASSIKVPTQADW
;
A
#
# COMPACT_ATOMS: atom_id res chain seq x y z
N THR A 1 23.21 25.17 -7.88
CA THR A 1 23.77 24.44 -6.73
C THR A 1 24.45 25.43 -5.79
N VAL A 2 24.31 25.24 -4.48
CA VAL A 2 25.03 26.03 -3.48
C VAL A 2 26.37 25.35 -3.20
N PHE A 3 27.45 26.13 -3.11
CA PHE A 3 28.79 25.62 -2.85
C PHE A 3 29.15 25.73 -1.36
N PHE A 4 29.71 24.67 -0.81
CA PHE A 4 30.23 24.60 0.54
C PHE A 4 31.69 24.17 0.49
N HIS A 5 32.50 24.62 1.46
CA HIS A 5 33.93 24.32 1.53
C HIS A 5 34.15 22.81 1.79
N ASP A 6 33.43 22.25 2.74
CA ASP A 6 33.49 20.82 3.06
C ASP A 6 32.13 20.32 3.54
N LEU A 7 32.03 19.02 3.80
CA LEU A 7 30.79 18.37 4.23
C LEU A 7 30.35 18.88 5.61
N GLU A 8 31.26 19.08 6.54
CA GLU A 8 30.94 19.54 7.90
C GLU A 8 30.27 20.91 7.87
N GLU A 9 30.85 21.85 7.12
CA GLU A 9 30.27 23.19 6.90
C GLU A 9 28.88 23.09 6.29
N LYS A 10 28.72 22.23 5.29
CA LYS A 10 27.44 22.02 4.61
C LYS A 10 26.37 21.50 5.59
N LEU A 11 26.69 20.49 6.37
CA LEU A 11 25.74 19.90 7.31
C LEU A 11 25.37 20.86 8.44
N GLU A 12 26.31 21.59 8.99
CA GLU A 12 26.06 22.64 9.99
C GLU A 12 25.09 23.69 9.43
N TYR A 13 25.36 24.18 8.23
CA TYR A 13 24.52 25.16 7.55
C TYR A 13 23.09 24.62 7.35
N LEU A 14 22.95 23.40 6.83
CA LEU A 14 21.65 22.83 6.53
C LEU A 14 20.82 22.56 7.80
N VAL A 15 21.44 22.23 8.92
CA VAL A 15 20.75 22.08 10.21
C VAL A 15 20.37 23.45 10.80
N GLU A 16 21.31 24.40 10.83
CA GLU A 16 21.08 25.73 11.41
C GLU A 16 20.00 26.51 10.66
N GLU A 17 19.98 26.41 9.32
CA GLU A 17 18.99 27.10 8.48
C GLU A 17 17.65 26.35 8.38
N GLY A 18 17.49 25.23 9.07
CA GLY A 18 16.24 24.49 9.14
C GLY A 18 15.92 23.63 7.94
N TYR A 19 16.91 23.17 7.18
CA TYR A 19 16.72 22.26 6.05
C TYR A 19 16.77 20.79 6.46
N TYR A 20 17.70 20.42 7.37
CA TYR A 20 17.84 19.06 7.89
C TYR A 20 17.43 18.99 9.35
N GLU A 21 16.92 17.82 9.76
CA GLU A 21 16.65 17.51 11.17
C GLU A 21 17.94 17.17 11.89
N GLY A 22 18.41 18.05 12.78
CA GLY A 22 19.69 17.88 13.48
C GLY A 22 19.73 16.65 14.39
N HIS A 23 18.59 16.26 14.97
CA HIS A 23 18.54 15.10 15.88
C HIS A 23 18.93 13.78 15.21
N ILE A 24 18.78 13.67 13.88
CA ILE A 24 19.19 12.48 13.12
C ILE A 24 20.71 12.37 13.12
N LEU A 25 21.39 13.46 12.79
CA LEU A 25 22.85 13.51 12.75
C LEU A 25 23.48 13.34 14.13
N ASP A 26 22.79 13.79 15.19
CA ASP A 26 23.25 13.68 16.56
C ASP A 26 23.32 12.23 17.07
N LYS A 27 22.66 11.29 16.38
CA LYS A 27 22.72 9.86 16.71
C LYS A 27 24.00 9.17 16.26
N TYR A 28 24.86 9.90 15.53
CA TYR A 28 26.10 9.38 14.95
C TYR A 28 27.26 10.30 15.30
N SER A 29 28.48 9.74 15.30
CA SER A 29 29.68 10.58 15.40
C SER A 29 29.87 11.36 14.08
N PRO A 30 30.48 12.57 14.13
CA PRO A 30 30.79 13.30 12.90
C PRO A 30 31.65 12.51 11.93
N GLU A 31 32.58 11.70 12.45
CA GLU A 31 33.45 10.84 11.65
C GLU A 31 32.65 9.78 10.91
N PHE A 32 31.67 9.17 11.57
CA PHE A 32 30.79 8.18 10.93
C PHE A 32 29.92 8.81 9.84
N VAL A 33 29.30 9.96 10.11
CA VAL A 33 28.49 10.69 9.12
C VAL A 33 29.33 10.97 7.87
N LYS A 34 30.56 11.44 8.05
CA LYS A 34 31.49 11.68 6.96
C LYS A 34 31.78 10.40 6.17
N SER A 35 32.00 9.29 6.87
CA SER A 35 32.23 7.99 6.21
C SER A 35 31.04 7.49 5.43
N ALA A 36 29.81 7.72 5.91
CA ALA A 36 28.59 7.35 5.21
C ALA A 36 28.42 8.12 3.90
N PHE A 37 28.62 9.44 3.91
CA PHE A 37 28.59 10.24 2.69
C PHE A 37 29.70 9.82 1.72
N LYS A 38 30.90 9.55 2.23
CA LYS A 38 32.02 9.07 1.41
C LYS A 38 31.67 7.73 0.74
N ALA A 39 31.03 6.82 1.46
CA ALA A 39 30.59 5.53 0.91
C ALA A 39 29.61 5.72 -0.25
N ALA A 40 28.66 6.64 -0.12
CA ALA A 40 27.73 6.95 -1.20
C ALA A 40 28.46 7.51 -2.44
N TYR A 41 29.33 8.48 -2.26
CA TYR A 41 30.09 9.07 -3.38
C TYR A 41 31.09 8.10 -4.01
N ALA A 42 31.54 7.08 -3.29
CA ALA A 42 32.45 6.05 -3.82
C ALA A 42 31.82 5.22 -4.95
N HIS A 43 30.48 5.17 -5.03
CA HIS A 43 29.76 4.51 -6.13
C HIS A 43 29.91 5.22 -7.46
N LYS A 44 30.38 6.45 -7.49
CA LYS A 44 30.55 7.27 -8.72
C LYS A 44 29.26 7.28 -9.55
N PHE A 45 28.14 7.52 -8.88
CA PHE A 45 26.81 7.45 -9.46
C PHE A 45 26.65 8.39 -10.66
N ARG A 46 25.95 7.88 -11.70
CA ARG A 46 25.48 8.66 -12.84
C ARG A 46 24.06 8.22 -13.18
N PHE A 47 23.20 9.18 -13.46
CA PHE A 47 21.86 8.88 -13.95
C PHE A 47 21.95 8.21 -15.33
N GLU A 48 21.22 7.12 -15.51
CA GLU A 48 21.21 6.38 -16.78
C GLU A 48 20.44 7.11 -17.88
N THR A 49 19.47 7.97 -17.49
CA THR A 49 18.63 8.72 -18.43
C THR A 49 18.49 10.17 -17.98
N PHE A 50 18.23 11.05 -18.98
CA PHE A 50 17.86 12.44 -18.69
C PHE A 50 16.58 12.52 -17.85
N LEU A 51 15.58 11.68 -18.15
CA LEU A 51 14.33 11.67 -17.41
C LEU A 51 14.55 11.34 -15.92
N GLY A 52 15.41 10.38 -15.62
CA GLY A 52 15.77 10.04 -14.25
C GLY A 52 16.41 11.21 -13.50
N ALA A 53 17.36 11.89 -14.13
CA ALA A 53 18.00 13.09 -13.55
C ALA A 53 17.01 14.23 -13.37
N PHE A 54 16.19 14.49 -14.39
CA PHE A 54 15.16 15.53 -14.34
C PHE A 54 14.16 15.28 -13.21
N LYS A 55 13.67 14.06 -13.09
CA LYS A 55 12.72 13.67 -12.04
C LYS A 55 13.32 13.86 -10.64
N TYR A 56 14.56 13.44 -10.46
CA TYR A 56 15.25 13.62 -9.19
C TYR A 56 15.36 15.10 -8.79
N TYR A 57 15.89 15.94 -9.67
CA TYR A 57 16.10 17.35 -9.36
C TYR A 57 14.79 18.16 -9.27
N THR A 58 13.73 17.76 -9.97
CA THR A 58 12.45 18.46 -9.88
C THR A 58 11.59 18.01 -8.71
N SER A 59 11.68 16.76 -8.29
CA SER A 59 10.73 16.16 -7.34
C SER A 59 11.31 15.71 -6.01
N TYR A 60 12.59 15.31 -5.95
CA TYR A 60 13.13 14.66 -4.75
C TYR A 60 14.17 15.47 -3.99
N THR A 61 15.01 16.20 -4.69
CA THR A 61 16.14 16.90 -4.06
C THR A 61 15.69 17.98 -3.10
N LEU A 62 16.50 18.20 -2.06
CA LEU A 62 16.34 19.35 -1.17
C LEU A 62 16.69 20.62 -1.93
N LYS A 63 15.83 21.63 -1.82
CA LYS A 63 16.02 22.94 -2.44
C LYS A 63 16.00 24.03 -1.39
N THR A 64 16.56 25.20 -1.73
CA THR A 64 16.37 26.39 -0.92
C THR A 64 14.88 26.71 -0.78
N PHE A 65 14.48 27.40 0.30
CA PHE A 65 13.06 27.72 0.55
C PHE A 65 12.40 28.50 -0.57
N ASP A 66 13.17 29.25 -1.36
CA ASP A 66 12.65 29.95 -2.55
C ASP A 66 12.56 29.04 -3.79
N GLY A 67 13.01 27.80 -3.68
CA GLY A 67 12.95 26.80 -4.75
C GLY A 67 13.96 27.00 -5.89
N LYS A 68 14.86 27.98 -5.78
CA LYS A 68 15.74 28.37 -6.88
C LYS A 68 17.07 27.64 -6.95
N ARG A 69 17.52 27.05 -5.86
CA ARG A 69 18.82 26.36 -5.78
C ARG A 69 18.69 24.97 -5.21
N TYR A 70 19.53 24.06 -5.72
CA TYR A 70 19.62 22.69 -5.22
C TYR A 70 20.66 22.59 -4.12
N LEU A 71 20.31 21.92 -3.03
CA LEU A 71 21.15 21.72 -1.86
C LEU A 71 21.72 20.31 -1.74
N GLU A 72 21.14 19.36 -2.49
CA GLU A 72 21.53 17.96 -2.45
C GLU A 72 21.80 17.40 -3.84
N ARG A 73 22.78 16.48 -3.90
CA ARG A 73 22.92 15.53 -5.00
C ARG A 73 22.21 14.23 -4.61
N PHE A 74 22.07 13.31 -5.57
CA PHE A 74 21.45 12.00 -5.32
C PHE A 74 22.14 11.26 -4.16
N GLU A 75 23.47 11.26 -4.11
CA GLU A 75 24.25 10.64 -3.04
C GLU A 75 23.92 11.22 -1.66
N ASP A 76 23.73 12.53 -1.59
CA ASP A 76 23.35 13.21 -0.34
C ASP A 76 21.96 12.77 0.13
N ARG A 77 20.99 12.70 -0.81
CA ARG A 77 19.63 12.28 -0.50
C ARG A 77 19.60 10.82 0.01
N VAL A 78 20.30 9.93 -0.67
CA VAL A 78 20.44 8.53 -0.26
C VAL A 78 21.04 8.42 1.13
N THR A 79 22.11 9.15 1.40
CA THR A 79 22.79 9.10 2.70
C THR A 79 21.88 9.57 3.83
N MET A 80 21.17 10.69 3.64
CA MET A 80 20.24 11.20 4.65
C MET A 80 19.10 10.24 4.91
N VAL A 81 18.54 9.62 3.88
CA VAL A 81 17.50 8.59 4.03
C VAL A 81 18.05 7.40 4.83
N ALA A 82 19.23 6.91 4.47
CA ALA A 82 19.86 5.78 5.16
C ALA A 82 20.15 6.07 6.64
N LEU A 83 20.69 7.23 6.95
CA LEU A 83 20.95 7.65 8.33
C LEU A 83 19.66 7.75 9.14
N THR A 84 18.60 8.26 8.53
CA THR A 84 17.29 8.39 9.17
C THR A 84 16.68 7.03 9.47
N LEU A 85 16.65 6.14 8.48
CA LEU A 85 16.06 4.81 8.63
C LEU A 85 16.87 3.93 9.60
N ALA A 86 18.18 4.05 9.60
CA ALA A 86 19.05 3.27 10.48
C ALA A 86 18.96 3.70 11.95
N ASP A 87 18.51 4.91 12.22
CA ASP A 87 18.21 5.43 13.57
C ASP A 87 19.33 5.18 14.59
N GLY A 88 20.58 5.46 14.22
CA GLY A 88 21.77 5.31 15.04
C GLY A 88 22.56 4.00 14.83
N ASP A 89 22.02 3.06 14.07
CA ASP A 89 22.72 1.82 13.72
C ASP A 89 23.67 2.07 12.55
N GLU A 90 24.95 2.20 12.85
CA GLU A 90 25.98 2.54 11.87
C GLU A 90 26.10 1.52 10.74
N GLN A 91 26.11 0.22 11.06
CA GLN A 91 26.23 -0.82 10.05
C GLN A 91 25.01 -0.85 9.12
N LEU A 92 23.81 -0.72 9.69
CA LEU A 92 22.60 -0.65 8.90
C LEU A 92 22.60 0.56 7.97
N ALA A 93 23.08 1.72 8.44
CA ALA A 93 23.18 2.91 7.62
C ALA A 93 24.08 2.67 6.40
N LEU A 94 25.27 2.09 6.60
CA LEU A 94 26.19 1.78 5.50
C LEU A 94 25.61 0.75 4.53
N ASP A 95 24.95 -0.28 5.05
CA ASP A 95 24.32 -1.31 4.22
C ASP A 95 23.17 -0.73 3.39
N LEU A 96 22.35 0.16 3.96
CA LEU A 96 21.27 0.83 3.22
C LEU A 96 21.84 1.77 2.15
N VAL A 97 22.91 2.50 2.43
CA VAL A 97 23.61 3.31 1.43
C VAL A 97 24.03 2.45 0.24
N ASP A 98 24.66 1.30 0.51
CA ASP A 98 25.11 0.39 -0.56
C ASP A 98 23.94 -0.15 -1.39
N GLU A 99 22.87 -0.62 -0.75
CA GLU A 99 21.70 -1.16 -1.45
C GLU A 99 21.00 -0.10 -2.30
N MET A 100 20.88 1.13 -1.79
CA MET A 100 20.23 2.21 -2.53
C MET A 100 21.12 2.79 -3.63
N MET A 101 22.41 2.99 -3.37
CA MET A 101 23.35 3.54 -4.37
C MET A 101 23.59 2.57 -5.53
N SER A 102 23.59 1.27 -5.27
CA SER A 102 23.70 0.24 -6.33
C SER A 102 22.40 0.05 -7.13
N GLY A 103 21.31 0.68 -6.71
CA GLY A 103 20.02 0.58 -7.38
C GLY A 103 19.24 -0.69 -7.07
N ARG A 104 19.67 -1.50 -6.10
CA ARG A 104 18.97 -2.73 -5.72
C ARG A 104 17.70 -2.45 -4.96
N PHE A 105 17.74 -1.56 -3.96
CA PHE A 105 16.59 -1.17 -3.16
C PHE A 105 16.25 0.30 -3.38
N GLN A 106 14.96 0.57 -3.60
CA GLN A 106 14.45 1.93 -3.74
C GLN A 106 13.29 2.14 -2.77
N PRO A 107 13.43 3.02 -1.78
CA PRO A 107 12.31 3.41 -0.93
C PRO A 107 11.19 4.04 -1.77
N ALA A 108 9.97 3.97 -1.25
CA ALA A 108 8.83 4.65 -1.88
C ALA A 108 9.09 6.16 -1.98
N THR A 109 8.40 6.80 -2.92
CA THR A 109 8.53 8.25 -3.15
C THR A 109 8.49 9.09 -1.87
N PRO A 110 7.50 8.93 -0.96
CA PRO A 110 7.47 9.77 0.24
C PRO A 110 8.63 9.53 1.19
N THR A 111 9.09 8.30 1.34
CA THR A 111 10.27 8.00 2.17
C THR A 111 11.51 8.70 1.61
N PHE A 112 11.78 8.51 0.33
CA PHE A 112 12.94 9.08 -0.34
C PHE A 112 12.89 10.61 -0.41
N LEU A 113 11.70 11.17 -0.57
CA LEU A 113 11.47 12.61 -0.63
C LEU A 113 11.65 13.29 0.73
N ASN A 114 11.14 12.69 1.80
CA ASN A 114 10.90 13.39 3.06
C ASN A 114 11.93 13.10 4.16
N GLU A 115 12.51 11.90 4.20
CA GLU A 115 13.33 11.52 5.33
C GLU A 115 14.61 12.36 5.45
N GLY A 116 14.85 12.84 6.66
CA GLY A 116 15.99 13.72 6.98
C GLY A 116 15.74 15.20 6.78
N LYS A 117 14.70 15.59 6.06
CA LYS A 117 14.33 17.00 5.87
C LYS A 117 13.55 17.51 7.07
N ALA A 118 13.83 18.72 7.52
CA ALA A 118 13.14 19.32 8.67
C ALA A 118 11.68 19.67 8.32
N GLN A 119 11.43 20.18 7.13
CA GLN A 119 10.10 20.40 6.62
C GLN A 119 9.74 19.25 5.67
N ARG A 120 8.93 18.35 6.15
CA ARG A 120 8.62 17.11 5.43
C ARG A 120 7.17 16.67 5.62
N GLY A 121 6.68 15.87 4.67
CA GLY A 121 5.49 15.03 4.84
C GLY A 121 5.82 13.73 5.58
N GLU A 122 4.88 12.82 5.60
CA GLU A 122 5.07 11.50 6.20
C GLU A 122 5.94 10.60 5.30
N PRO A 123 6.67 9.62 5.87
CA PRO A 123 7.44 8.65 5.09
C PRO A 123 6.56 7.60 4.38
N VAL A 124 5.26 7.65 4.54
CA VAL A 124 4.28 6.70 4.03
C VAL A 124 3.33 7.38 3.06
N SER A 125 3.03 6.70 1.94
CA SER A 125 2.24 7.28 0.84
C SER A 125 0.83 6.76 0.72
N CYS A 126 0.46 5.73 1.45
CA CYS A 126 -0.74 4.96 1.13
C CYS A 126 -1.50 4.61 2.40
N PHE A 127 -2.80 4.94 2.41
CA PHE A 127 -3.66 4.74 3.55
C PHE A 127 -5.00 4.16 3.13
N LEU A 128 -5.54 3.24 3.92
CA LEU A 128 -6.86 2.65 3.75
C LEU A 128 -7.68 2.91 5.00
N VAL A 129 -8.85 3.52 4.83
CA VAL A 129 -9.71 3.95 5.94
C VAL A 129 -11.10 3.38 5.76
N ARG A 130 -11.68 2.81 6.81
CA ARG A 130 -13.06 2.34 6.83
C ARG A 130 -13.99 3.49 7.19
N ILE A 131 -15.16 3.50 6.57
CA ILE A 131 -16.30 4.33 7.00
C ILE A 131 -17.44 3.41 7.38
N GLU A 132 -17.96 3.57 8.60
CA GLU A 132 -19.11 2.83 9.08
C GLU A 132 -20.40 3.68 8.94
N ASP A 133 -21.55 3.05 9.12
CA ASP A 133 -22.86 3.63 8.81
C ASP A 133 -23.37 4.56 9.91
N ASN A 134 -22.65 5.64 10.19
CA ASN A 134 -23.08 6.72 11.07
C ASN A 134 -22.39 8.03 10.68
N MET A 135 -22.99 9.15 11.08
CA MET A 135 -22.51 10.48 10.70
C MET A 135 -21.10 10.77 11.23
N GLU A 136 -20.80 10.28 12.44
CA GLU A 136 -19.51 10.49 13.09
C GLU A 136 -18.39 9.79 12.32
N SER A 137 -18.64 8.56 11.85
CA SER A 137 -17.68 7.83 11.02
C SER A 137 -17.48 8.50 9.65
N ILE A 138 -18.55 8.98 9.03
CA ILE A 138 -18.47 9.74 7.77
C ILE A 138 -17.63 11.00 7.97
N ALA A 139 -17.92 11.78 9.03
CA ALA A 139 -17.17 12.99 9.35
C ALA A 139 -15.68 12.69 9.61
N ARG A 140 -15.38 11.61 10.32
CA ARG A 140 -13.99 11.17 10.54
C ARG A 140 -13.31 10.72 9.26
N GLY A 141 -14.05 10.07 8.35
CA GLY A 141 -13.54 9.70 7.03
C GLY A 141 -13.13 10.93 6.22
N ILE A 142 -13.94 11.97 6.23
CA ILE A 142 -13.63 13.26 5.58
C ILE A 142 -12.40 13.90 6.23
N ASN A 143 -12.34 13.95 7.56
CA ASN A 143 -11.16 14.43 8.28
C ASN A 143 -9.89 13.67 7.90
N SER A 144 -9.98 12.34 7.84
CA SER A 144 -8.84 11.49 7.43
C SER A 144 -8.40 11.82 6.01
N ALA A 145 -9.34 11.98 5.08
CA ALA A 145 -9.05 12.37 3.70
C ALA A 145 -8.27 13.69 3.64
N LEU A 146 -8.72 14.70 4.39
CA LEU A 146 -8.06 16.01 4.45
C LEU A 146 -6.66 15.92 5.07
N GLN A 147 -6.53 15.29 6.24
CA GLN A 147 -5.28 15.24 7.00
C GLN A 147 -4.21 14.39 6.31
N LEU A 148 -4.58 13.26 5.76
CA LEU A 148 -3.63 12.35 5.10
C LEU A 148 -3.22 12.88 3.74
N SER A 149 -4.15 13.45 2.97
CA SER A 149 -3.85 14.06 1.68
C SER A 149 -2.93 15.27 1.83
N LYS A 150 -3.16 16.11 2.84
CA LYS A 150 -2.29 17.24 3.19
C LYS A 150 -0.84 16.80 3.41
N ARG A 151 -0.63 15.60 3.97
CA ARG A 151 0.70 15.05 4.28
C ARG A 151 1.33 14.28 3.13
N GLY A 152 0.72 14.27 1.96
CA GLY A 152 1.27 13.63 0.77
C GLY A 152 0.74 12.22 0.50
N GLY A 153 -0.26 11.76 1.25
CA GLY A 153 -0.80 10.41 1.12
C GLY A 153 -1.89 10.27 0.07
N GLY A 154 -1.92 9.11 -0.60
CA GLY A 154 -3.09 8.63 -1.30
C GLY A 154 -3.99 7.87 -0.33
N VAL A 155 -5.29 8.12 -0.37
CA VAL A 155 -6.24 7.57 0.60
C VAL A 155 -7.34 6.79 -0.12
N ALA A 156 -7.57 5.56 0.30
CA ALA A 156 -8.72 4.77 -0.12
C ALA A 156 -9.73 4.66 1.04
N LEU A 157 -11.00 4.80 0.73
CA LEU A 157 -12.07 4.74 1.72
C LEU A 157 -13.08 3.67 1.34
N LEU A 158 -13.49 2.85 2.31
CA LEU A 158 -14.48 1.80 2.13
C LEU A 158 -15.88 2.36 2.39
N LEU A 159 -16.76 2.28 1.40
CA LEU A 159 -18.13 2.77 1.47
C LEU A 159 -19.18 1.65 1.60
N SER A 160 -18.76 0.38 1.56
CA SER A 160 -19.66 -0.78 1.51
C SER A 160 -20.62 -0.87 2.70
N ASN A 161 -20.28 -0.29 3.84
CA ASN A 161 -21.09 -0.37 5.06
C ASN A 161 -22.12 0.77 5.18
N LEU A 162 -22.07 1.76 4.29
CA LEU A 162 -23.05 2.85 4.26
C LEU A 162 -24.37 2.35 3.71
N ARG A 163 -25.49 2.78 4.32
CA ARG A 163 -26.82 2.43 3.81
C ARG A 163 -27.04 3.05 2.45
N GLU A 164 -27.84 2.36 1.64
CA GLU A 164 -28.16 2.75 0.27
C GLU A 164 -29.13 3.93 0.21
N MET A 165 -29.22 4.55 -0.97
CA MET A 165 -30.24 5.56 -1.27
C MET A 165 -31.64 4.99 -1.04
N GLY A 166 -32.46 5.74 -0.34
CA GLY A 166 -33.83 5.35 -0.02
C GLY A 166 -33.98 4.51 1.23
N ALA A 167 -32.90 4.10 1.87
CA ALA A 167 -32.98 3.35 3.13
C ALA A 167 -33.54 4.24 4.24
N PRO A 168 -34.25 3.64 5.22
CA PRO A 168 -34.78 4.42 6.34
C PRO A 168 -33.68 4.95 7.26
N ILE A 169 -33.92 6.15 7.83
CA ILE A 169 -33.13 6.72 8.90
C ILE A 169 -34.07 6.98 10.07
N LYS A 170 -33.73 6.45 11.25
CA LYS A 170 -34.57 6.56 12.45
C LYS A 170 -36.02 6.11 12.17
N ARG A 171 -36.18 5.04 11.41
CA ARG A 171 -37.47 4.45 10.97
C ARG A 171 -38.27 5.30 9.99
N ILE A 172 -37.74 6.40 9.49
CA ILE A 172 -38.40 7.21 8.44
C ILE A 172 -37.89 6.71 7.08
N GLU A 173 -38.81 6.22 6.25
CA GLU A 173 -38.53 5.68 4.93
C GLU A 173 -37.96 6.73 3.97
N ASN A 174 -37.17 6.31 2.98
CA ASN A 174 -36.63 7.13 1.89
C ASN A 174 -35.79 8.33 2.35
N GLN A 175 -35.13 8.24 3.49
CA GLN A 175 -34.32 9.35 4.04
C GLN A 175 -32.87 9.34 3.63
N SER A 176 -32.28 8.16 3.38
CA SER A 176 -30.86 8.06 3.01
C SER A 176 -30.63 8.56 1.59
N SER A 177 -29.56 9.33 1.42
CA SER A 177 -29.08 9.77 0.09
C SER A 177 -28.09 8.79 -0.56
N GLY A 178 -27.70 7.74 0.16
CA GLY A 178 -26.77 6.71 -0.34
C GLY A 178 -25.30 7.14 -0.35
N VAL A 179 -24.52 6.42 -1.16
CA VAL A 179 -23.05 6.61 -1.17
C VAL A 179 -22.58 7.78 -2.05
N ILE A 180 -23.34 8.17 -3.07
CA ILE A 180 -22.89 9.17 -4.05
C ILE A 180 -22.59 10.54 -3.42
N PRO A 181 -23.44 11.10 -2.55
CA PRO A 181 -23.11 12.37 -1.90
C PRO A 181 -21.85 12.29 -1.03
N VAL A 182 -21.59 11.16 -0.39
CA VAL A 182 -20.36 10.96 0.38
C VAL A 182 -19.14 10.96 -0.55
N MET A 183 -19.25 10.32 -1.72
CA MET A 183 -18.19 10.36 -2.74
C MET A 183 -17.88 11.79 -3.17
N LYS A 184 -18.90 12.62 -3.37
CA LYS A 184 -18.73 14.05 -3.72
C LYS A 184 -17.99 14.81 -2.64
N LEU A 185 -18.36 14.62 -1.37
CA LEU A 185 -17.66 15.23 -0.25
C LEU A 185 -16.20 14.83 -0.20
N LEU A 186 -15.90 13.56 -0.45
CA LEU A 186 -14.53 13.06 -0.48
C LEU A 186 -13.74 13.62 -1.65
N GLU A 187 -14.33 13.67 -2.85
CA GLU A 187 -13.68 14.26 -4.03
C GLU A 187 -13.31 15.72 -3.78
N ASP A 188 -14.22 16.50 -3.24
CA ASP A 188 -13.99 17.91 -2.91
C ASP A 188 -12.91 18.05 -1.82
N SER A 189 -12.90 17.14 -0.86
CA SER A 189 -11.88 17.12 0.21
C SER A 189 -10.48 16.90 -0.36
N PHE A 190 -10.31 15.94 -1.28
CA PHE A 190 -9.04 15.70 -1.94
C PHE A 190 -8.61 16.86 -2.84
N SER A 191 -9.55 17.49 -3.54
CA SER A 191 -9.27 18.69 -4.35
C SER A 191 -8.80 19.86 -3.50
N TYR A 192 -9.37 20.03 -2.31
CA TYR A 192 -9.02 21.10 -1.39
C TYR A 192 -7.66 20.87 -0.72
N ALA A 193 -7.39 19.66 -0.29
CA ALA A 193 -6.18 19.32 0.44
C ALA A 193 -4.97 19.18 -0.51
N ASN A 194 -4.25 20.27 -0.71
CA ASN A 194 -3.00 20.25 -1.47
C ASN A 194 -1.87 19.70 -0.60
N GLN A 195 -1.03 18.88 -1.21
CA GLN A 195 0.19 18.40 -0.59
C GLN A 195 1.23 19.51 -0.52
N LEU A 196 2.15 19.40 0.43
CA LEU A 196 3.24 20.36 0.67
C LEU A 196 4.22 20.45 -0.54
N GLY A 197 3.69 20.74 -1.71
CA GLY A 197 4.41 21.10 -2.93
C GLY A 197 4.93 19.97 -3.81
N ALA A 198 4.99 18.73 -3.33
CA ALA A 198 5.64 17.65 -4.09
C ALA A 198 4.67 16.68 -4.79
N ARG A 199 3.42 16.59 -4.32
CA ARG A 199 2.44 15.62 -4.81
C ARG A 199 1.02 16.13 -4.63
N GLN A 200 0.12 15.86 -5.59
CA GLN A 200 -1.30 16.19 -5.52
C GLN A 200 -2.05 15.21 -4.62
N GLY A 201 -3.10 15.69 -3.92
CA GLY A 201 -4.00 14.84 -3.18
C GLY A 201 -4.77 13.90 -4.12
N ALA A 202 -4.84 12.62 -3.75
CA ALA A 202 -5.52 11.59 -4.54
C ALA A 202 -6.30 10.65 -3.64
N GLY A 203 -7.47 10.21 -4.12
CA GLY A 203 -8.34 9.31 -3.39
C GLY A 203 -8.95 8.23 -4.23
N ALA A 204 -9.32 7.13 -3.57
CA ALA A 204 -10.11 6.05 -4.14
C ALA A 204 -11.26 5.70 -3.20
N VAL A 205 -12.33 5.19 -3.74
CA VAL A 205 -13.44 4.64 -2.96
C VAL A 205 -13.76 3.23 -3.43
N TYR A 206 -14.06 2.36 -2.47
CA TYR A 206 -14.37 0.95 -2.71
C TYR A 206 -15.80 0.65 -2.30
N LEU A 207 -16.50 -0.11 -3.14
CA LEU A 207 -17.87 -0.55 -2.87
C LEU A 207 -18.01 -2.03 -3.21
N HIS A 208 -18.74 -2.75 -2.36
CA HIS A 208 -19.05 -4.15 -2.61
C HIS A 208 -20.00 -4.29 -3.79
N ALA A 209 -19.81 -5.32 -4.63
CA ALA A 209 -20.64 -5.58 -5.81
C ALA A 209 -22.12 -5.78 -5.47
N HIS A 210 -22.44 -6.28 -4.28
CA HIS A 210 -23.81 -6.53 -3.84
C HIS A 210 -24.42 -5.40 -3.01
N HIS A 211 -23.79 -4.23 -2.99
CA HIS A 211 -24.38 -3.02 -2.42
C HIS A 211 -25.49 -2.49 -3.34
N PRO A 212 -26.64 -2.07 -2.80
CA PRO A 212 -27.77 -1.60 -3.64
C PRO A 212 -27.45 -0.38 -4.53
N ASP A 213 -26.46 0.44 -4.18
CA ASP A 213 -26.06 1.60 -4.98
C ASP A 213 -25.00 1.28 -6.05
N ILE A 214 -24.67 0.01 -6.26
CA ILE A 214 -23.51 -0.36 -7.11
C ILE A 214 -23.63 0.17 -8.55
N MET A 215 -24.80 0.13 -9.17
CA MET A 215 -24.96 0.61 -10.54
C MET A 215 -24.85 2.12 -10.61
N ARG A 216 -25.41 2.85 -9.65
CA ARG A 216 -25.24 4.32 -9.54
C ARG A 216 -23.79 4.71 -9.29
N PHE A 217 -23.10 3.95 -8.46
CA PHE A 217 -21.65 4.11 -8.19
C PHE A 217 -20.84 4.00 -9.47
N LEU A 218 -21.08 2.97 -10.29
CA LEU A 218 -20.40 2.79 -11.57
C LEU A 218 -20.73 3.92 -12.55
N ASP A 219 -21.98 4.35 -12.61
CA ASP A 219 -22.44 5.39 -13.53
C ASP A 219 -21.79 6.76 -13.25
N THR A 220 -21.23 7.00 -12.07
CA THR A 220 -20.51 8.25 -11.77
C THR A 220 -19.30 8.48 -12.67
N LYS A 221 -18.77 7.43 -13.31
CA LYS A 221 -17.62 7.49 -14.21
C LYS A 221 -18.00 7.55 -15.71
N ARG A 222 -19.28 7.57 -16.04
CA ARG A 222 -19.68 7.74 -17.44
C ARG A 222 -19.36 9.14 -17.93
N GLU A 223 -18.90 9.26 -19.16
CA GLU A 223 -18.59 10.56 -19.79
C GLU A 223 -19.80 11.49 -19.85
N ASN A 224 -20.99 10.94 -20.05
CA ASN A 224 -22.24 11.68 -20.13
C ASN A 224 -23.02 11.74 -18.82
N ALA A 225 -22.41 11.43 -17.70
CA ALA A 225 -23.06 11.52 -16.40
C ALA A 225 -23.45 12.97 -16.07
N ASP A 226 -24.59 13.11 -15.37
CA ASP A 226 -25.02 14.41 -14.84
C ASP A 226 -23.90 14.96 -13.91
N GLU A 227 -23.59 16.24 -14.05
CA GLU A 227 -22.55 16.89 -13.23
C GLU A 227 -22.78 16.74 -11.72
N LYS A 228 -24.02 16.59 -11.29
CA LYS A 228 -24.37 16.37 -9.87
C LYS A 228 -23.87 15.04 -9.32
N ILE A 229 -23.76 14.03 -10.18
CA ILE A 229 -23.31 12.68 -9.79
C ILE A 229 -21.94 12.30 -10.35
N ARG A 230 -21.44 13.05 -11.31
CA ARG A 230 -20.17 12.74 -11.97
C ARG A 230 -18.99 12.86 -11.00
N ILE A 231 -18.17 11.82 -10.97
CA ILE A 231 -16.92 11.77 -10.20
C ILE A 231 -15.75 11.80 -11.19
N LYS A 232 -14.94 12.87 -11.12
CA LYS A 232 -13.87 13.12 -12.08
C LYS A 232 -12.52 12.60 -11.59
N THR A 233 -12.20 12.79 -10.31
CA THR A 233 -10.84 12.58 -9.79
C THR A 233 -10.69 11.38 -8.86
N LEU A 234 -11.77 10.83 -8.30
CA LEU A 234 -11.68 9.63 -7.47
C LEU A 234 -11.49 8.39 -8.33
N SER A 235 -10.59 7.52 -7.94
CA SER A 235 -10.52 6.15 -8.43
C SER A 235 -11.63 5.32 -7.78
N LEU A 236 -12.20 4.40 -8.55
CA LEU A 236 -13.24 3.49 -8.05
C LEU A 236 -12.71 2.06 -7.98
N GLY A 237 -13.05 1.34 -6.92
CA GLY A 237 -12.81 -0.09 -6.79
C GLY A 237 -14.10 -0.83 -6.44
N VAL A 238 -14.24 -2.03 -6.96
CA VAL A 238 -15.38 -2.91 -6.68
C VAL A 238 -14.86 -4.23 -6.10
N VAL A 239 -15.42 -4.61 -4.96
CA VAL A 239 -15.13 -5.89 -4.30
C VAL A 239 -16.15 -6.91 -4.76
N ILE A 240 -15.73 -7.93 -5.50
CA ILE A 240 -16.63 -8.90 -6.15
C ILE A 240 -16.40 -10.30 -5.57
N PRO A 241 -17.45 -10.90 -4.96
CA PRO A 241 -17.38 -12.29 -4.48
C PRO A 241 -17.55 -13.29 -5.63
N ASP A 242 -17.10 -14.53 -5.42
CA ASP A 242 -17.18 -15.60 -6.41
C ASP A 242 -18.61 -15.86 -6.89
N ILE A 243 -19.58 -15.76 -5.98
CA ILE A 243 -20.99 -15.99 -6.34
C ILE A 243 -21.47 -15.09 -7.49
N THR A 244 -20.96 -13.86 -7.56
CA THR A 244 -21.34 -12.91 -8.62
C THR A 244 -20.93 -13.44 -9.99
N PHE A 245 -19.73 -14.00 -10.10
CA PHE A 245 -19.23 -14.61 -11.34
C PHE A 245 -20.04 -15.85 -11.73
N GLU A 246 -20.43 -16.67 -10.75
CA GLU A 246 -21.27 -17.85 -11.01
C GLU A 246 -22.65 -17.46 -11.55
N LEU A 247 -23.27 -16.45 -10.94
CA LEU A 247 -24.56 -15.93 -11.39
C LEU A 247 -24.49 -15.38 -12.83
N ALA A 248 -23.40 -14.65 -13.14
CA ALA A 248 -23.19 -14.14 -14.49
C ALA A 248 -22.96 -15.27 -15.50
N ARG A 249 -22.19 -16.29 -15.15
CA ARG A 249 -21.97 -17.45 -16.00
C ARG A 249 -23.27 -18.15 -16.37
N LYS A 250 -24.20 -18.26 -15.42
CA LYS A 250 -25.51 -18.86 -15.60
C LYS A 250 -26.56 -17.90 -16.17
N ASN A 251 -26.21 -16.65 -16.40
CA ASN A 251 -27.12 -15.58 -16.82
C ASN A 251 -28.31 -15.40 -15.87
N GLU A 252 -28.05 -15.48 -14.58
CA GLU A 252 -29.05 -15.30 -13.53
C GLU A 252 -29.02 -13.86 -12.99
N ASP A 253 -30.08 -13.50 -12.24
CA ASP A 253 -30.13 -12.27 -11.50
C ASP A 253 -29.23 -12.37 -10.25
N MET A 254 -28.60 -11.26 -9.88
CA MET A 254 -27.90 -11.10 -8.62
C MET A 254 -28.70 -10.20 -7.70
N TYR A 255 -28.83 -10.59 -6.45
CA TYR A 255 -29.47 -9.76 -5.43
C TYR A 255 -28.47 -8.81 -4.80
N LEU A 256 -28.93 -7.61 -4.53
CA LEU A 256 -28.22 -6.56 -3.82
C LEU A 256 -28.85 -6.42 -2.44
N PHE A 257 -28.03 -6.29 -1.40
CA PHE A 257 -28.50 -6.37 -0.01
C PHE A 257 -28.29 -5.05 0.73
N SER A 258 -29.30 -4.59 1.48
CA SER A 258 -29.17 -3.43 2.34
C SER A 258 -28.12 -3.66 3.44
N PRO A 259 -27.00 -2.90 3.47
CA PRO A 259 -25.97 -3.07 4.51
C PRO A 259 -26.50 -2.87 5.92
N TYR A 260 -27.42 -1.94 6.11
CA TYR A 260 -28.05 -1.69 7.41
C TYR A 260 -28.80 -2.91 7.93
N ASP A 261 -29.59 -3.55 7.07
CA ASP A 261 -30.36 -4.74 7.46
C ASP A 261 -29.44 -5.94 7.71
N VAL A 262 -28.40 -6.12 6.89
CA VAL A 262 -27.42 -7.19 7.07
C VAL A 262 -26.72 -7.06 8.43
N GLU A 263 -26.31 -5.86 8.81
CA GLU A 263 -25.69 -5.64 10.12
C GLU A 263 -26.64 -5.95 11.27
N ARG A 264 -27.91 -5.58 11.15
CA ARG A 264 -28.91 -5.91 12.17
C ARG A 264 -29.16 -7.41 12.32
N VAL A 265 -29.12 -8.15 11.22
CA VAL A 265 -29.36 -9.60 11.22
C VAL A 265 -28.15 -10.37 11.73
N TYR A 266 -26.95 -10.00 11.29
CA TYR A 266 -25.73 -10.77 11.57
C TYR A 266 -24.88 -10.19 12.70
N GLY A 267 -25.14 -8.97 13.14
CA GLY A 267 -24.39 -8.32 14.23
C GLY A 267 -23.01 -7.82 13.85
N VAL A 268 -22.65 -7.86 12.56
CA VAL A 268 -21.37 -7.35 12.03
C VAL A 268 -21.64 -6.53 10.76
N PRO A 269 -20.76 -5.58 10.40
CA PRO A 269 -20.92 -4.80 9.19
C PRO A 269 -21.00 -5.68 7.93
N PHE A 270 -21.67 -5.19 6.90
CA PHE A 270 -21.81 -5.89 5.63
C PHE A 270 -20.47 -6.35 5.04
N SER A 271 -19.45 -5.52 5.12
CA SER A 271 -18.10 -5.86 4.62
C SER A 271 -17.46 -7.06 5.32
N GLU A 272 -17.92 -7.43 6.52
CA GLU A 272 -17.41 -8.56 7.30
C GLU A 272 -18.12 -9.88 6.95
N ILE A 273 -19.11 -9.86 6.08
CA ILE A 273 -19.87 -11.04 5.68
C ILE A 273 -19.30 -11.64 4.40
N SER A 274 -19.17 -12.96 4.34
CA SER A 274 -18.92 -13.65 3.08
C SER A 274 -20.23 -13.75 2.31
N VAL A 275 -20.40 -12.91 1.30
CA VAL A 275 -21.60 -12.93 0.46
C VAL A 275 -21.72 -14.26 -0.28
N THR A 276 -20.62 -14.84 -0.73
CA THR A 276 -20.64 -16.17 -1.38
C THR A 276 -21.25 -17.23 -0.47
N GLU A 277 -20.82 -17.29 0.78
CA GLU A 277 -21.34 -18.30 1.74
C GLU A 277 -22.76 -18.02 2.19
N LYS A 278 -23.12 -16.75 2.37
CA LYS A 278 -24.41 -16.34 2.93
C LYS A 278 -25.45 -15.94 1.88
N TYR A 279 -25.12 -16.00 0.59
CA TYR A 279 -25.96 -15.47 -0.47
C TYR A 279 -27.40 -15.99 -0.43
N HIS A 280 -27.58 -17.30 -0.46
CA HIS A 280 -28.93 -17.90 -0.48
C HIS A 280 -29.66 -17.67 0.83
N GLU A 281 -29.00 -17.71 1.95
CA GLU A 281 -29.57 -17.39 3.26
C GLU A 281 -30.09 -15.94 3.29
N MET A 282 -29.31 -14.98 2.79
CA MET A 282 -29.71 -13.57 2.74
C MET A 282 -30.85 -13.33 1.73
N VAL A 283 -30.84 -14.03 0.60
CA VAL A 283 -31.94 -13.94 -0.38
C VAL A 283 -33.26 -14.37 0.24
N ASP A 284 -33.26 -15.43 1.05
CA ASP A 284 -34.46 -15.98 1.68
C ASP A 284 -34.89 -15.24 2.95
N ASP A 285 -34.04 -14.34 3.48
CA ASP A 285 -34.33 -13.63 4.72
C ASP A 285 -35.18 -12.39 4.48
N GLY A 286 -36.45 -12.45 4.90
CA GLY A 286 -37.38 -11.34 4.74
C GLY A 286 -37.06 -10.08 5.54
N ARG A 287 -36.09 -10.14 6.49
CA ARG A 287 -35.66 -8.99 7.27
C ARG A 287 -34.66 -8.11 6.52
N ILE A 288 -34.11 -8.62 5.41
CA ILE A 288 -33.10 -7.92 4.60
C ILE A 288 -33.76 -7.37 3.35
N HIS A 289 -33.78 -6.05 3.17
CA HIS A 289 -34.21 -5.41 1.93
C HIS A 289 -33.25 -5.77 0.79
N LYS A 290 -33.83 -6.11 -0.35
CA LYS A 290 -33.11 -6.57 -1.53
C LYS A 290 -33.60 -5.88 -2.79
N ARG A 291 -32.67 -5.71 -3.73
CA ARG A 291 -32.95 -5.37 -5.13
C ARG A 291 -32.27 -6.44 -5.97
N LYS A 292 -32.70 -6.60 -7.20
CA LYS A 292 -32.04 -7.54 -8.10
C LYS A 292 -31.69 -6.86 -9.42
N ILE A 293 -30.58 -7.26 -9.99
CA ILE A 293 -30.11 -6.85 -11.32
C ILE A 293 -29.61 -8.10 -12.03
N ASN A 294 -29.58 -8.07 -13.37
CA ASN A 294 -28.99 -9.17 -14.11
C ASN A 294 -27.46 -9.17 -13.95
N ALA A 295 -26.88 -10.30 -13.57
CA ALA A 295 -25.46 -10.40 -13.28
C ALA A 295 -24.57 -10.16 -14.51
N ARG A 296 -24.96 -10.61 -15.70
CA ARG A 296 -24.22 -10.32 -16.94
C ARG A 296 -24.23 -8.84 -17.28
N ARG A 297 -25.38 -8.18 -17.08
CA ARG A 297 -25.49 -6.73 -17.30
C ARG A 297 -24.56 -5.97 -16.34
N PHE A 298 -24.43 -6.42 -15.11
CA PHE A 298 -23.49 -5.86 -14.16
C PHE A 298 -22.05 -5.88 -14.72
N PHE A 299 -21.58 -7.03 -15.20
CA PHE A 299 -20.26 -7.15 -15.79
C PHE A 299 -20.10 -6.40 -17.12
N GLN A 300 -21.15 -6.33 -17.94
CA GLN A 300 -21.15 -5.51 -19.14
C GLN A 300 -20.97 -4.04 -18.79
N THR A 301 -21.64 -3.56 -17.77
CA THR A 301 -21.50 -2.18 -17.29
C THR A 301 -20.07 -1.93 -16.81
N ILE A 302 -19.49 -2.84 -16.03
CA ILE A 302 -18.08 -2.74 -15.62
C ILE A 302 -17.17 -2.61 -16.85
N ALA A 303 -17.35 -3.47 -17.85
CA ALA A 303 -16.53 -3.44 -19.06
C ALA A 303 -16.66 -2.10 -19.82
N GLU A 304 -17.88 -1.57 -19.95
CA GLU A 304 -18.13 -0.27 -20.55
C GLU A 304 -17.43 0.86 -19.80
N ILE A 305 -17.56 0.89 -18.48
CA ILE A 305 -16.96 1.92 -17.64
C ILE A 305 -15.43 1.82 -17.67
N GLN A 306 -14.89 0.61 -17.65
CA GLN A 306 -13.43 0.41 -17.79
C GLN A 306 -12.91 0.88 -19.13
N PHE A 307 -13.65 0.66 -20.19
CA PHE A 307 -13.30 1.15 -21.53
C PHE A 307 -13.29 2.69 -21.58
N GLU A 308 -14.28 3.34 -20.98
CA GLU A 308 -14.39 4.80 -20.97
C GLU A 308 -13.38 5.47 -20.02
N SER A 309 -13.13 4.88 -18.84
CA SER A 309 -12.43 5.57 -17.74
C SER A 309 -11.22 4.83 -17.16
N GLY A 310 -11.07 3.54 -17.44
CA GLY A 310 -10.08 2.70 -16.77
C GLY A 310 -10.52 2.21 -15.39
N TYR A 311 -11.68 2.60 -14.91
CA TYR A 311 -12.25 2.18 -13.61
C TYR A 311 -13.51 1.35 -13.81
N PRO A 312 -13.91 0.55 -12.82
CA PRO A 312 -13.32 0.35 -11.50
C PRO A 312 -12.15 -0.64 -11.53
N TYR A 313 -11.30 -0.58 -10.51
CA TYR A 313 -10.45 -1.71 -10.14
C TYR A 313 -11.33 -2.83 -9.56
N ILE A 314 -10.87 -4.06 -9.66
CA ILE A 314 -11.61 -5.23 -9.16
C ILE A 314 -10.79 -5.93 -8.08
N VAL A 315 -11.42 -6.17 -6.94
CA VAL A 315 -10.88 -7.01 -5.88
C VAL A 315 -11.69 -8.31 -5.86
N PHE A 316 -11.02 -9.42 -6.04
CA PHE A 316 -11.62 -10.76 -5.99
C PHE A 316 -11.74 -11.18 -4.52
N GLU A 317 -12.90 -10.92 -3.91
CA GLU A 317 -13.10 -11.01 -2.46
C GLU A 317 -12.74 -12.36 -1.87
N ASP A 318 -13.22 -13.44 -2.47
CA ASP A 318 -12.99 -14.78 -1.91
C ASP A 318 -11.55 -15.24 -2.12
N THR A 319 -10.96 -14.89 -3.26
CA THR A 319 -9.57 -15.22 -3.55
C THR A 319 -8.61 -14.56 -2.57
N VAL A 320 -8.78 -13.25 -2.33
CA VAL A 320 -7.88 -12.53 -1.41
C VAL A 320 -8.06 -12.99 0.03
N ASN A 321 -9.30 -13.29 0.44
CA ASN A 321 -9.56 -13.77 1.80
C ASN A 321 -9.08 -15.21 2.02
N LYS A 322 -9.13 -16.06 1.00
CA LYS A 322 -8.55 -17.40 1.06
C LYS A 322 -7.03 -17.37 1.19
N ALA A 323 -6.38 -16.43 0.51
CA ALA A 323 -4.93 -16.28 0.54
C ALA A 323 -4.44 -15.54 1.80
N ASN A 324 -5.31 -14.86 2.52
CA ASN A 324 -4.94 -14.05 3.68
C ASN A 324 -4.38 -14.91 4.81
N PRO A 325 -3.14 -14.67 5.25
CA PRO A 325 -2.55 -15.44 6.36
C PRO A 325 -2.91 -14.90 7.75
N ILE A 326 -3.56 -13.73 7.82
CA ILE A 326 -3.88 -13.04 9.07
C ILE A 326 -5.35 -13.26 9.43
N LYS A 327 -5.64 -13.44 10.71
CA LYS A 327 -7.02 -13.55 11.19
C LYS A 327 -7.78 -12.25 10.90
N GLY A 328 -8.96 -12.37 10.33
CA GLY A 328 -9.82 -11.27 9.96
C GLY A 328 -10.15 -11.30 8.48
N ARG A 329 -10.82 -10.24 8.03
CA ARG A 329 -11.31 -10.17 6.67
C ARG A 329 -10.73 -8.99 5.91
N ILE A 330 -10.29 -9.23 4.68
CA ILE A 330 -9.87 -8.19 3.74
C ILE A 330 -11.14 -7.66 3.07
N THR A 331 -11.37 -6.35 3.16
CA THR A 331 -12.61 -5.70 2.74
C THR A 331 -12.43 -4.70 1.61
N MET A 332 -11.19 -4.31 1.32
CA MET A 332 -10.86 -3.26 0.35
C MET A 332 -9.39 -3.36 -0.06
N SER A 333 -9.00 -2.49 -0.97
CA SER A 333 -7.60 -2.25 -1.31
C SER A 333 -7.29 -0.76 -1.27
N ASN A 334 -6.10 -0.38 -1.72
CA ASN A 334 -5.62 1.00 -1.71
C ASN A 334 -5.89 1.73 -3.04
N LEU A 335 -5.37 2.95 -3.17
CA LEU A 335 -5.51 3.80 -4.36
C LEU A 335 -5.07 3.11 -5.65
N CYS A 336 -3.99 2.33 -5.61
CA CYS A 336 -3.44 1.61 -6.77
C CYS A 336 -3.78 0.11 -6.79
N SER A 337 -4.54 -0.37 -5.82
CA SER A 337 -5.09 -1.74 -5.75
C SER A 337 -4.04 -2.87 -5.58
N GLU A 338 -2.92 -2.58 -4.89
CA GLU A 338 -1.88 -3.57 -4.60
C GLU A 338 -1.81 -4.01 -3.13
N ILE A 339 -2.55 -3.36 -2.22
CA ILE A 339 -2.46 -3.62 -0.78
C ILE A 339 -3.69 -4.40 -0.30
N LEU A 340 -3.44 -5.49 0.41
CA LEU A 340 -4.46 -6.37 0.97
C LEU A 340 -4.12 -6.65 2.44
N GLN A 341 -4.81 -5.98 3.35
CA GLN A 341 -4.60 -6.14 4.79
C GLN A 341 -5.93 -6.16 5.52
N VAL A 342 -5.92 -6.72 6.72
CA VAL A 342 -7.07 -6.74 7.63
C VAL A 342 -7.18 -5.40 8.35
N SER A 343 -8.39 -4.89 8.45
CA SER A 343 -8.73 -3.68 9.19
C SER A 343 -9.79 -3.98 10.26
N GLU A 344 -9.94 -3.07 11.22
CA GLU A 344 -10.93 -3.15 12.29
C GLU A 344 -11.66 -1.82 12.40
N ALA A 345 -12.98 -1.86 12.49
CA ALA A 345 -13.82 -0.69 12.58
C ALA A 345 -13.57 0.09 13.88
N SER A 346 -13.57 1.43 13.78
CA SER A 346 -13.58 2.34 14.92
C SER A 346 -15.01 2.73 15.27
N THR A 347 -15.25 3.10 16.53
CA THR A 347 -16.51 3.68 16.98
C THR A 347 -16.26 5.05 17.63
N TYR A 348 -17.26 5.93 17.58
CA TYR A 348 -17.10 7.32 17.96
C TYR A 348 -18.22 7.79 18.90
N ASN A 349 -17.91 8.80 19.70
CA ASN A 349 -18.89 9.55 20.45
C ASN A 349 -19.48 10.68 19.59
N ASP A 350 -20.54 11.32 20.06
CA ASP A 350 -21.21 12.42 19.33
C ASP A 350 -20.31 13.64 19.07
N ASP A 351 -19.27 13.81 19.88
CA ASP A 351 -18.29 14.90 19.73
C ASP A 351 -17.13 14.54 18.76
N LEU A 352 -17.23 13.44 18.02
CA LEU A 352 -16.24 12.89 17.11
C LEU A 352 -15.01 12.28 17.80
N SER A 353 -14.96 12.25 19.13
CA SER A 353 -13.92 11.50 19.83
C SER A 353 -14.12 9.99 19.65
N TYR A 354 -13.02 9.23 19.69
CA TYR A 354 -13.10 7.77 19.61
C TYR A 354 -13.66 7.18 20.90
N SER A 355 -14.70 6.36 20.82
CA SER A 355 -15.10 5.45 21.89
C SER A 355 -14.32 4.14 21.81
N HIS A 356 -13.93 3.72 20.59
CA HIS A 356 -13.02 2.60 20.35
C HIS A 356 -12.16 2.95 19.13
N VAL A 357 -10.85 2.91 19.33
CA VAL A 357 -9.89 3.09 18.23
C VAL A 357 -9.67 1.75 17.55
N GLY A 358 -10.16 1.60 16.32
CA GLY A 358 -9.94 0.43 15.50
C GLY A 358 -8.56 0.44 14.84
N LYS A 359 -8.43 -0.32 13.75
CA LYS A 359 -7.18 -0.43 12.99
C LYS A 359 -7.45 -0.12 11.53
N ASP A 360 -7.05 1.05 11.09
CA ASP A 360 -6.94 1.37 9.69
C ASP A 360 -5.51 1.07 9.19
N ILE A 361 -5.28 1.19 7.90
CA ILE A 361 -4.09 0.62 7.26
C ILE A 361 -3.20 1.73 6.72
N SER A 362 -1.89 1.62 6.98
CA SER A 362 -0.85 2.34 6.27
C SER A 362 0.05 1.36 5.53
N CYS A 363 0.59 1.79 4.39
CA CYS A 363 1.39 0.95 3.52
C CYS A 363 2.84 1.41 3.55
N ASN A 364 3.69 0.65 4.21
CA ASN A 364 5.12 0.93 4.30
C ASN A 364 5.80 0.25 3.12
N LEU A 365 6.05 1.02 2.04
CA LEU A 365 6.42 0.48 0.74
C LEU A 365 7.85 0.83 0.33
N GLY A 366 8.44 -0.08 -0.40
CA GLY A 366 9.69 0.08 -1.13
C GLY A 366 9.77 -0.99 -2.21
N SER A 367 10.74 -0.89 -3.09
CA SER A 367 10.87 -1.83 -4.21
C SER A 367 12.30 -2.28 -4.43
N LEU A 368 12.44 -3.52 -4.90
CA LEU A 368 13.69 -4.03 -5.44
C LEU A 368 13.68 -3.91 -6.96
N ASN A 369 14.83 -3.58 -7.53
CA ASN A 369 15.05 -3.71 -8.96
C ASN A 369 15.56 -5.13 -9.24
N ILE A 370 14.77 -5.94 -9.94
CA ILE A 370 15.06 -7.37 -10.15
C ILE A 370 16.42 -7.57 -10.82
N ALA A 371 16.74 -6.81 -11.87
CA ALA A 371 18.03 -6.94 -12.56
C ALA A 371 19.21 -6.65 -11.61
N LYS A 372 19.12 -5.57 -10.85
CA LYS A 372 20.18 -5.19 -9.89
C LYS A 372 20.26 -6.20 -8.73
N THR A 373 19.13 -6.69 -8.27
CA THR A 373 19.07 -7.70 -7.21
C THR A 373 19.66 -9.04 -7.65
N MET A 374 19.40 -9.44 -8.90
CA MET A 374 20.04 -10.64 -9.48
C MET A 374 21.56 -10.49 -9.59
N ASP A 375 22.05 -9.27 -9.77
CA ASP A 375 23.48 -8.98 -9.82
C ASP A 375 24.10 -8.77 -8.42
N SER A 376 23.31 -8.81 -7.36
CA SER A 376 23.80 -8.63 -5.99
C SER A 376 24.84 -9.69 -5.63
N PRO A 377 25.96 -9.32 -4.99
CA PRO A 377 26.94 -10.28 -4.49
C PRO A 377 26.40 -11.14 -3.31
N ASP A 378 25.35 -10.65 -2.65
CA ASP A 378 24.72 -11.32 -1.53
C ASP A 378 23.19 -11.07 -1.57
N PHE A 379 22.47 -11.95 -2.27
CA PHE A 379 21.04 -11.83 -2.47
C PHE A 379 20.26 -11.80 -1.14
N SER A 380 20.60 -12.70 -0.24
CA SER A 380 19.94 -12.81 1.08
C SER A 380 20.08 -11.50 1.87
N LYS A 381 21.27 -10.91 1.88
CA LYS A 381 21.54 -9.62 2.53
C LYS A 381 20.73 -8.49 1.90
N THR A 382 20.64 -8.45 0.57
CA THR A 382 19.85 -7.42 -0.12
C THR A 382 18.40 -7.45 0.34
N ILE A 383 17.79 -8.63 0.43
CA ILE A 383 16.42 -8.77 0.90
C ILE A 383 16.31 -8.38 2.38
N GLU A 384 17.23 -8.83 3.23
CA GLU A 384 17.22 -8.48 4.65
C GLU A 384 17.30 -6.96 4.86
N MET A 385 18.16 -6.27 4.13
CA MET A 385 18.32 -4.82 4.24
C MET A 385 17.04 -4.09 3.78
N ALA A 386 16.41 -4.56 2.72
CA ALA A 386 15.12 -4.01 2.27
C ALA A 386 14.03 -4.17 3.36
N ILE A 387 13.94 -5.34 3.99
CA ILE A 387 12.98 -5.59 5.07
C ILE A 387 13.29 -4.70 6.28
N ARG A 388 14.54 -4.55 6.66
CA ARG A 388 14.94 -3.66 7.76
C ARG A 388 14.63 -2.19 7.46
N GLY A 389 14.85 -1.77 6.23
CA GLY A 389 14.51 -0.41 5.78
C GLY A 389 13.01 -0.14 5.87
N LEU A 390 12.18 -1.08 5.41
CA LEU A 390 10.72 -0.96 5.48
C LEU A 390 10.19 -1.04 6.92
N THR A 391 10.81 -1.85 7.77
CA THR A 391 10.50 -1.91 9.19
C THR A 391 10.76 -0.56 9.85
N ALA A 392 11.87 0.09 9.50
CA ALA A 392 12.20 1.42 9.99
C ALA A 392 11.17 2.48 9.52
N VAL A 393 10.68 2.39 8.28
CA VAL A 393 9.61 3.27 7.79
C VAL A 393 8.37 3.13 8.66
N SER A 394 7.97 1.90 9.01
CA SER A 394 6.87 1.65 9.94
C SER A 394 7.11 2.28 11.32
N ASP A 395 8.31 2.05 11.87
CA ASP A 395 8.67 2.56 13.21
C ASP A 395 8.69 4.10 13.27
N LEU A 396 9.10 4.75 12.20
CA LEU A 396 9.24 6.22 12.14
C LEU A 396 7.96 6.94 11.72
N SER A 397 6.94 6.21 11.28
CA SER A 397 5.64 6.78 10.93
C SER A 397 4.92 7.29 12.18
N ASP A 398 4.57 8.57 12.18
CA ASP A 398 3.78 9.21 13.24
C ASP A 398 2.55 9.88 12.65
N ILE A 399 1.45 9.13 12.58
CA ILE A 399 0.17 9.59 12.03
C ILE A 399 -0.80 9.87 13.19
N GLY A 400 -0.39 10.73 14.12
CA GLY A 400 -1.20 11.06 15.30
C GLY A 400 -2.53 11.75 14.98
N SER A 401 -2.64 12.41 13.82
CA SER A 401 -3.89 13.06 13.36
C SER A 401 -4.98 12.06 12.97
N VAL A 402 -4.62 10.79 12.73
CA VAL A 402 -5.58 9.70 12.46
C VAL A 402 -5.22 8.52 13.37
N PRO A 403 -5.72 8.51 14.61
CA PRO A 403 -5.36 7.50 15.62
C PRO A 403 -5.57 6.04 15.19
N SER A 404 -6.58 5.76 14.37
CA SER A 404 -6.83 4.40 13.86
C SER A 404 -5.72 3.91 12.93
N ILE A 405 -5.11 4.80 12.16
CA ILE A 405 -3.96 4.46 11.32
C ILE A 405 -2.72 4.26 12.19
N ALA A 406 -2.48 5.14 13.15
CA ALA A 406 -1.36 5.00 14.07
C ALA A 406 -1.41 3.66 14.81
N ARG A 407 -2.58 3.28 15.31
CA ARG A 407 -2.79 1.99 15.99
C ARG A 407 -2.61 0.81 15.03
N GLY A 408 -3.18 0.88 13.84
CA GLY A 408 -3.06 -0.18 12.84
C GLY A 408 -1.61 -0.45 12.46
N ASN A 409 -0.83 0.60 12.22
CA ASN A 409 0.60 0.49 11.91
C ASN A 409 1.38 -0.10 13.10
N ALA A 410 1.15 0.41 14.32
CA ALA A 410 1.85 -0.06 15.52
C ALA A 410 1.57 -1.53 15.82
N MET A 411 0.35 -2.02 15.58
CA MET A 411 -0.05 -3.40 15.86
C MET A 411 0.36 -4.37 14.77
N SER A 412 0.27 -3.97 13.49
CA SER A 412 0.54 -4.87 12.36
C SER A 412 1.99 -4.91 11.93
N HIS A 413 2.72 -3.82 12.03
CA HIS A 413 4.06 -3.65 11.44
C HIS A 413 4.12 -4.12 9.97
N ALA A 414 3.01 -3.95 9.24
CA ALA A 414 2.89 -4.46 7.87
C ALA A 414 3.77 -3.67 6.91
N ILE A 415 4.42 -4.40 6.02
CA ILE A 415 5.31 -3.84 5.00
C ILE A 415 4.97 -4.43 3.63
N GLY A 416 5.31 -3.69 2.58
CA GLY A 416 5.16 -4.12 1.20
C GLY A 416 6.45 -3.95 0.43
N LEU A 417 7.03 -5.04 -0.05
CA LEU A 417 8.25 -5.05 -0.86
C LEU A 417 7.89 -5.34 -2.30
N GLY A 418 7.86 -4.30 -3.14
CA GLY A 418 7.58 -4.42 -4.56
C GLY A 418 8.79 -4.92 -5.36
N GLN A 419 8.50 -5.38 -6.57
CA GLN A 419 9.50 -5.90 -7.49
C GLN A 419 9.35 -5.19 -8.84
N MET A 420 10.37 -4.51 -9.29
CA MET A 420 10.35 -3.79 -10.56
C MET A 420 11.39 -4.29 -11.53
N ASN A 421 11.18 -3.99 -12.81
CA ASN A 421 12.13 -4.31 -13.89
C ASN A 421 12.23 -5.80 -14.23
N LEU A 422 11.14 -6.56 -14.08
CA LEU A 422 11.11 -7.97 -14.50
C LEU A 422 11.34 -8.07 -16.01
N HIS A 423 10.59 -7.31 -16.81
CA HIS A 423 10.73 -7.33 -18.27
C HIS A 423 12.14 -6.91 -18.70
N GLY A 424 12.70 -5.87 -18.08
CA GLY A 424 14.05 -5.41 -18.39
C GLY A 424 15.12 -6.47 -18.10
N TYR A 425 14.99 -7.19 -17.00
CA TYR A 425 15.87 -8.32 -16.69
C TYR A 425 15.75 -9.45 -17.71
N LEU A 426 14.52 -9.87 -18.03
CA LEU A 426 14.28 -10.92 -19.02
C LEU A 426 14.84 -10.53 -20.38
N ALA A 427 14.63 -9.28 -20.81
CA ALA A 427 15.16 -8.77 -22.07
C ALA A 427 16.70 -8.80 -22.10
N ARG A 428 17.33 -8.37 -21.01
CA ARG A 428 18.80 -8.41 -20.85
C ARG A 428 19.34 -9.83 -21.00
N GLU A 429 18.64 -10.81 -20.45
CA GLU A 429 19.03 -12.21 -20.47
C GLU A 429 18.50 -12.97 -21.69
N HIS A 430 17.93 -12.28 -22.66
CA HIS A 430 17.37 -12.87 -23.89
C HIS A 430 16.27 -13.91 -23.63
N VAL A 431 15.41 -13.64 -22.65
CA VAL A 431 14.26 -14.46 -22.30
C VAL A 431 12.99 -13.77 -22.75
N HIS A 432 12.16 -14.45 -23.56
CA HIS A 432 10.89 -13.88 -24.02
C HIS A 432 9.88 -13.83 -22.86
N TYR A 433 9.23 -12.69 -22.70
CA TYR A 433 8.18 -12.51 -21.73
C TYR A 433 7.03 -13.50 -21.99
N GLY A 434 6.58 -14.20 -20.95
CA GLY A 434 5.53 -15.22 -21.07
C GLY A 434 6.00 -16.59 -21.55
N SER A 435 7.29 -16.76 -21.85
CA SER A 435 7.86 -18.06 -22.18
C SER A 435 7.93 -18.99 -20.97
N GLU A 436 8.16 -20.28 -21.22
CA GLU A 436 8.38 -21.27 -20.15
C GLU A 436 9.58 -20.88 -19.27
N GLU A 437 10.66 -20.40 -19.88
CA GLU A 437 11.86 -19.92 -19.19
C GLU A 437 11.55 -18.70 -18.31
N ALA A 438 10.72 -17.78 -18.79
CA ALA A 438 10.30 -16.60 -18.03
C ALA A 438 9.45 -16.99 -16.83
N LEU A 439 8.51 -17.90 -17.00
CA LEU A 439 7.67 -18.41 -15.91
C LEU A 439 8.50 -19.14 -14.85
N ASP A 440 9.44 -19.97 -15.29
CA ASP A 440 10.33 -20.70 -14.40
C ASP A 440 11.21 -19.76 -13.55
N PHE A 441 11.82 -18.77 -14.19
CA PHE A 441 12.57 -17.73 -13.49
C PHE A 441 11.69 -16.94 -12.50
N THR A 442 10.50 -16.53 -12.93
CA THR A 442 9.59 -15.76 -12.09
C THR A 442 9.18 -16.53 -10.83
N ASN A 443 8.85 -17.80 -10.98
CA ASN A 443 8.56 -18.67 -9.83
C ASN A 443 9.73 -18.75 -8.87
N MET A 444 10.92 -19.00 -9.39
CA MET A 444 12.14 -19.07 -8.59
C MET A 444 12.40 -17.77 -7.82
N TYR A 445 12.37 -16.65 -8.52
CA TYR A 445 12.71 -15.35 -7.96
C TYR A 445 11.74 -14.96 -6.85
N PHE A 446 10.43 -14.96 -7.13
CA PHE A 446 9.43 -14.51 -6.17
C PHE A 446 9.32 -15.43 -4.96
N MET A 447 9.44 -16.74 -5.16
CA MET A 447 9.47 -17.71 -4.05
C MET A 447 10.69 -17.46 -3.14
N THR A 448 11.86 -17.22 -3.71
CA THR A 448 13.09 -17.00 -2.95
C THR A 448 13.07 -15.66 -2.22
N VAL A 449 12.54 -14.60 -2.86
CA VAL A 449 12.34 -13.31 -2.20
C VAL A 449 11.39 -13.45 -1.00
N LEU A 450 10.29 -14.18 -1.16
CA LEU A 450 9.34 -14.43 -0.07
C LEU A 450 10.01 -15.16 1.10
N PHE A 451 10.76 -16.21 0.80
CA PHE A 451 11.50 -16.96 1.82
C PHE A 451 12.48 -16.07 2.59
N GLU A 452 13.30 -15.31 1.88
CA GLU A 452 14.30 -14.42 2.50
C GLU A 452 13.64 -13.27 3.29
N ALA A 453 12.51 -12.75 2.81
CA ALA A 453 11.76 -11.73 3.50
C ALA A 453 11.17 -12.24 4.83
N ILE A 454 10.59 -13.44 4.82
CA ILE A 454 10.05 -14.07 6.04
C ILE A 454 11.18 -14.39 7.02
N LYS A 455 12.28 -14.90 6.53
CA LYS A 455 13.48 -15.18 7.33
C LYS A 455 14.00 -13.91 8.02
N ALA A 456 14.08 -12.80 7.28
CA ALA A 456 14.48 -11.51 7.82
C ALA A 456 13.48 -11.01 8.88
N SER A 457 12.17 -11.17 8.62
CA SER A 457 11.11 -10.81 9.56
C SER A 457 11.22 -11.62 10.87
N CYS A 458 11.46 -12.93 10.77
CA CYS A 458 11.70 -13.79 11.93
C CYS A 458 12.92 -13.33 12.74
N LYS A 459 14.00 -12.97 12.07
CA LYS A 459 15.22 -12.47 12.70
C LYS A 459 14.96 -11.17 13.48
N ILE A 460 14.23 -10.23 12.88
CA ILE A 460 13.87 -8.97 13.52
C ILE A 460 12.96 -9.21 14.73
N ALA A 461 11.96 -10.07 14.60
CA ALA A 461 11.07 -10.43 15.70
C ALA A 461 11.84 -11.01 16.88
N ARG A 462 12.81 -11.89 16.61
CA ARG A 462 13.68 -12.49 17.61
C ARG A 462 14.56 -11.43 18.30
N GLU A 463 15.15 -10.52 17.54
CA GLU A 463 15.98 -9.43 18.06
C GLU A 463 15.18 -8.50 18.97
N ARG A 464 13.93 -8.22 18.61
CA ARG A 464 13.04 -7.34 19.35
C ARG A 464 12.30 -8.03 20.52
N GLY A 465 12.21 -9.35 20.48
CA GLY A 465 11.45 -10.14 21.45
C GLY A 465 9.95 -9.93 21.36
N GLU A 466 9.43 -9.56 20.18
CA GLU A 466 8.01 -9.32 19.94
C GLU A 466 7.58 -9.74 18.53
N THR A 467 6.27 -9.97 18.39
CA THR A 467 5.63 -10.24 17.09
C THR A 467 4.51 -9.21 16.85
N PHE A 468 3.98 -9.18 15.63
CA PHE A 468 2.79 -8.36 15.37
C PHE A 468 1.57 -8.91 16.12
N GLU A 469 0.60 -8.05 16.42
CA GLU A 469 -0.64 -8.44 17.12
C GLU A 469 -1.43 -9.44 16.26
N GLY A 470 -1.80 -10.57 16.88
CA GLY A 470 -2.52 -11.65 16.22
C GLY A 470 -1.63 -12.69 15.55
N PHE A 471 -0.32 -12.63 15.76
CA PHE A 471 0.61 -13.62 15.20
C PHE A 471 0.21 -15.06 15.56
N GLU A 472 -0.16 -15.31 16.81
CA GLU A 472 -0.50 -16.66 17.30
C GLU A 472 -1.68 -17.28 16.56
N GLU A 473 -2.58 -16.44 16.03
CA GLU A 473 -3.76 -16.88 15.28
C GLU A 473 -3.53 -16.90 13.77
N SER A 474 -2.34 -16.52 13.33
CA SER A 474 -2.00 -16.45 11.91
C SER A 474 -1.62 -17.81 11.32
N LYS A 475 -1.71 -17.90 10.00
CA LYS A 475 -1.23 -19.08 9.26
C LYS A 475 0.31 -19.20 9.28
N TYR A 476 1.00 -18.14 9.65
CA TYR A 476 2.44 -18.19 9.92
C TYR A 476 2.74 -19.03 11.16
N ALA A 477 2.04 -18.75 12.26
CA ALA A 477 2.23 -19.46 13.53
C ALA A 477 1.83 -20.94 13.42
N SER A 478 0.74 -21.25 12.71
CA SER A 478 0.29 -22.63 12.52
C SER A 478 1.15 -23.42 11.51
N GLY A 479 1.92 -22.74 10.69
CA GLY A 479 2.69 -23.36 9.61
C GLY A 479 1.89 -23.60 8.33
N GLU A 480 0.59 -23.34 8.32
CA GLU A 480 -0.27 -23.55 7.14
C GLU A 480 0.20 -22.74 5.92
N PHE A 481 0.69 -21.51 6.14
CA PHE A 481 1.23 -20.67 5.07
C PHE A 481 2.37 -21.32 4.30
N PHE A 482 3.18 -22.14 4.97
CA PHE A 482 4.36 -22.78 4.39
C PHE A 482 4.07 -24.13 3.75
N ARG A 483 2.86 -24.66 3.92
CA ARG A 483 2.51 -26.04 3.56
C ARG A 483 2.86 -26.39 2.12
N LYS A 484 2.52 -25.55 1.16
CA LYS A 484 2.80 -25.83 -0.25
C LYS A 484 4.30 -25.93 -0.57
N TYR A 485 5.15 -25.23 0.18
CA TYR A 485 6.60 -25.24 -0.01
C TYR A 485 7.26 -26.41 0.74
N ILE A 486 6.61 -26.91 1.78
CA ILE A 486 7.05 -28.07 2.54
C ILE A 486 6.67 -29.37 1.83
N ASP A 487 5.45 -29.43 1.28
CA ASP A 487 4.91 -30.63 0.64
C ASP A 487 5.48 -30.89 -0.75
N GLU A 488 5.81 -29.83 -1.49
CA GLU A 488 6.33 -29.92 -2.86
C GLU A 488 7.68 -29.20 -2.98
N GLU A 489 8.72 -29.94 -3.31
CA GLU A 489 10.02 -29.35 -3.60
C GLU A 489 9.99 -28.65 -4.96
N TRP A 490 10.30 -27.38 -4.96
CA TRP A 490 10.46 -26.67 -6.21
C TRP A 490 11.87 -26.88 -6.77
N ALA A 491 11.95 -27.12 -8.08
CA ALA A 491 13.19 -27.18 -8.82
C ALA A 491 13.01 -26.51 -10.18
N PRO A 492 14.05 -25.87 -10.75
CA PRO A 492 13.95 -25.27 -12.07
C PRO A 492 13.66 -26.33 -13.13
N THR A 493 12.77 -26.02 -14.06
CA THR A 493 12.36 -26.91 -15.14
C THR A 493 13.08 -26.63 -16.47
N THR A 494 13.75 -25.48 -16.56
CA THR A 494 14.43 -25.04 -17.78
C THR A 494 15.93 -24.88 -17.56
N ASP A 495 16.72 -25.14 -18.61
CA ASP A 495 18.17 -24.94 -18.56
C ASP A 495 18.53 -23.46 -18.37
N LYS A 496 17.73 -22.56 -18.96
CA LYS A 496 17.96 -21.11 -18.81
C LYS A 496 17.84 -20.67 -17.36
N CYS A 497 16.83 -21.13 -16.62
CA CYS A 497 16.69 -20.80 -15.20
C CYS A 497 17.87 -21.33 -14.38
N ARG A 498 18.33 -22.56 -14.66
CA ARG A 498 19.53 -23.13 -14.01
C ARG A 498 20.76 -22.28 -14.28
N GLU A 499 20.94 -21.82 -15.51
CA GLU A 499 22.04 -20.93 -15.91
C GLU A 499 21.99 -19.61 -15.14
N LEU A 500 20.82 -18.97 -15.06
CA LEU A 500 20.64 -17.71 -14.34
C LEU A 500 20.90 -17.86 -12.85
N LEU A 501 20.46 -18.97 -12.24
CA LEU A 501 20.78 -19.30 -10.85
C LEU A 501 22.28 -19.46 -10.62
N ALA A 502 22.95 -20.21 -11.48
CA ALA A 502 24.39 -20.45 -11.36
C ALA A 502 25.23 -19.18 -11.47
N ALA A 503 24.75 -18.18 -12.22
CA ALA A 503 25.39 -16.88 -12.38
C ALA A 503 25.09 -15.90 -11.26
N SER A 504 24.25 -16.25 -10.29
CA SER A 504 23.80 -15.36 -9.21
C SER A 504 24.27 -15.85 -7.83
N SER A 505 24.04 -15.00 -6.81
CA SER A 505 24.26 -15.37 -5.41
C SER A 505 23.02 -16.01 -4.76
N ILE A 506 21.97 -16.28 -5.52
CA ILE A 506 20.72 -16.86 -5.01
C ILE A 506 20.94 -18.30 -4.58
N LYS A 507 20.39 -18.61 -3.40
CA LYS A 507 20.24 -19.99 -2.92
C LYS A 507 18.75 -20.27 -2.77
N VAL A 508 18.21 -21.12 -3.64
CA VAL A 508 16.81 -21.51 -3.57
C VAL A 508 16.57 -22.32 -2.30
N PRO A 509 15.55 -21.98 -1.49
CA PRO A 509 15.27 -22.70 -0.26
C PRO A 509 14.80 -24.12 -0.54
N THR A 510 15.28 -25.06 0.29
CA THR A 510 14.83 -26.46 0.27
C THR A 510 13.54 -26.61 1.09
N GLN A 511 12.89 -27.78 0.99
CA GLN A 511 11.74 -28.09 1.87
C GLN A 511 12.12 -27.98 3.35
N ALA A 512 13.32 -28.41 3.73
CA ALA A 512 13.80 -28.31 5.10
C ALA A 512 13.99 -26.84 5.57
N ASP A 513 14.38 -25.93 4.66
CA ASP A 513 14.54 -24.52 4.97
C ASP A 513 13.19 -23.86 5.32
N TRP A 514 12.17 -24.26 4.57
CA TRP A 514 10.81 -23.78 4.85
C TRP A 514 10.26 -24.30 6.16
#